data_b188cd45e51dbf6435872c092b03af69
#
_entry.id   b188cd45e51dbf6435872c092b03af69
#
_cell.length_a   1.000
_cell.length_b   1.000
_cell.length_c   1.000
_cell.angle_alpha   90.00
_cell.angle_beta   90.00
_cell.angle_gamma   90.00
#
_symmetry.space_group_name_H-M   'P 1'
#
loop_
_entity.id
_entity.type
_entity.pdbx_description
1 polymer ?
#
loop_
_entity_poly.entity_id
_entity_poly.type
_entity_poly.pdbx_seq_one_letter_code
_entity_poly.pdbx_strand_id
1 'polypeptide(L)'
;MPVSQAARRSFDFLERCLSHVAEHRPQLSLSAGGHVGHLRNRLSQRWPSPEQVHILFPSLSRHEAARVAWKIGGIEARNRILARYLEKDGDRMLPGLMPRPAPALSRLHPPLILGFFHVGAPHALGAVFEWLPVPVLALRLGLRRPAVPTLTVLTIEGSTQQRALVFSRAMAHLQACGVVASALDFVSGPSLTVPFLGRSLELARGPFAMARLAGAPLVPLAARWHGGIVEVEVGDELVADGFSSPEICERNLATAAAGWLENYLWSDPGEMGLGLLHRLVLSSDK
;
A
#
# COMPACT_ATOMS: atom_id res chain seq x y z
N MET A 1 24.47 15.73 -10.12
CA MET A 1 25.22 16.08 -8.90
C MET A 1 24.46 15.56 -7.68
N PRO A 2 25.09 14.87 -6.73
CA PRO A 2 24.38 14.48 -5.51
C PRO A 2 24.01 15.72 -4.70
N VAL A 3 22.78 15.74 -4.18
CA VAL A 3 22.31 16.81 -3.27
C VAL A 3 23.26 16.88 -2.09
N SER A 4 23.74 18.08 -1.76
CA SER A 4 24.61 18.30 -0.61
C SER A 4 23.92 17.82 0.69
N GLN A 5 24.73 17.37 1.66
CA GLN A 5 24.19 16.92 2.94
C GLN A 5 23.39 18.03 3.66
N ALA A 6 23.77 19.29 3.47
CA ALA A 6 23.05 20.45 3.98
C ALA A 6 21.65 20.57 3.37
N ALA A 7 21.51 20.43 2.05
CA ALA A 7 20.20 20.48 1.40
C ALA A 7 19.28 19.32 1.83
N ARG A 8 19.84 18.10 2.04
CA ARG A 8 19.06 16.98 2.60
C ARG A 8 18.51 17.31 3.99
N ARG A 9 19.36 17.86 4.88
CA ARG A 9 18.95 18.27 6.23
C ARG A 9 17.86 19.35 6.21
N SER A 10 17.94 20.30 5.27
CA SER A 10 16.93 21.35 5.11
C SER A 10 15.59 20.77 4.68
N PHE A 11 15.55 19.81 3.76
CA PHE A 11 14.30 19.12 3.38
C PHE A 11 13.73 18.29 4.52
N ASP A 12 14.55 17.56 5.26
CA ASP A 12 14.11 16.79 6.44
C ASP A 12 13.56 17.70 7.53
N PHE A 13 14.12 18.90 7.69
CA PHE A 13 13.60 19.92 8.61
C PHE A 13 12.24 20.45 8.13
N LEU A 14 12.10 20.82 6.85
CA LEU A 14 10.82 21.28 6.30
C LEU A 14 9.72 20.21 6.40
N GLU A 15 10.02 18.96 6.10
CA GLU A 15 9.06 17.87 6.26
C GLU A 15 8.64 17.67 7.73
N ARG A 16 9.55 17.88 8.70
CA ARG A 16 9.20 17.87 10.14
C ARG A 16 8.30 19.04 10.53
N CYS A 17 8.60 20.25 10.06
CA CYS A 17 7.74 21.42 10.27
C CYS A 17 6.33 21.18 9.69
N LEU A 18 6.25 20.65 8.49
CA LEU A 18 4.98 20.32 7.86
C LEU A 18 4.22 19.23 8.62
N SER A 19 4.92 18.24 9.17
CA SER A 19 4.29 17.21 10.02
C SER A 19 3.68 17.81 11.29
N HIS A 20 4.31 18.83 11.87
CA HIS A 20 3.76 19.53 13.02
C HIS A 20 2.54 20.40 12.64
N VAL A 21 2.61 21.09 11.50
CA VAL A 21 1.46 21.85 10.97
C VAL A 21 0.27 20.94 10.65
N ALA A 22 0.53 19.67 10.30
CA ALA A 22 -0.53 18.69 10.00
C ALA A 22 -1.47 18.44 11.18
N GLU A 23 -1.00 18.62 12.43
CA GLU A 23 -1.82 18.50 13.64
C GLU A 23 -3.00 19.49 13.64
N HIS A 24 -2.80 20.67 13.07
CA HIS A 24 -3.79 21.75 13.06
C HIS A 24 -4.42 22.00 11.69
N ARG A 25 -3.67 21.78 10.62
CA ARG A 25 -4.09 22.04 9.23
C ARG A 25 -3.58 20.95 8.27
N PRO A 26 -4.14 19.75 8.36
CA PRO A 26 -3.62 18.56 7.64
C PRO A 26 -3.62 18.74 6.12
N GLN A 27 -4.68 19.26 5.53
CA GLN A 27 -4.77 19.44 4.08
C GLN A 27 -3.72 20.42 3.55
N LEU A 28 -3.52 21.55 4.25
CA LEU A 28 -2.48 22.53 3.88
C LEU A 28 -1.09 21.92 3.96
N SER A 29 -0.80 21.21 5.05
CA SER A 29 0.48 20.56 5.28
C SER A 29 0.78 19.51 4.22
N LEU A 30 -0.19 18.66 3.89
CA LEU A 30 -0.02 17.61 2.89
C LEU A 30 0.12 18.18 1.47
N SER A 31 -0.60 19.26 1.15
CA SER A 31 -0.43 19.97 -0.11
C SER A 31 0.97 20.56 -0.24
N ALA A 32 1.40 21.34 0.77
CA ALA A 32 2.75 21.91 0.80
C ALA A 32 3.84 20.83 0.79
N GLY A 33 3.62 19.72 1.54
CA GLY A 33 4.50 18.57 1.57
C GLY A 33 4.69 17.91 0.23
N GLY A 34 3.63 17.81 -0.57
CA GLY A 34 3.69 17.36 -1.95
C GLY A 34 4.68 18.18 -2.80
N HIS A 35 4.64 19.50 -2.68
CA HIS A 35 5.56 20.39 -3.41
C HIS A 35 6.99 20.31 -2.89
N VAL A 36 7.19 20.27 -1.57
CA VAL A 36 8.52 20.16 -0.94
C VAL A 36 9.20 18.83 -1.33
N GLY A 37 8.45 17.74 -1.25
CA GLY A 37 8.98 16.43 -1.62
C GLY A 37 9.26 16.32 -3.11
N HIS A 38 8.43 16.95 -3.93
CA HIS A 38 8.66 17.08 -5.34
C HIS A 38 10.03 17.74 -5.62
N LEU A 39 10.27 18.90 -5.05
CA LEU A 39 11.54 19.61 -5.21
C LEU A 39 12.72 18.77 -4.70
N ARG A 40 12.59 18.13 -3.54
CA ARG A 40 13.59 17.21 -2.98
C ARG A 40 13.92 16.06 -3.93
N ASN A 41 12.92 15.38 -4.46
CA ASN A 41 13.12 14.24 -5.35
C ASN A 41 13.78 14.68 -6.66
N ARG A 42 13.40 15.81 -7.21
CA ARG A 42 14.02 16.39 -8.40
C ARG A 42 15.49 16.69 -8.18
N LEU A 43 15.85 17.29 -7.05
CA LEU A 43 17.23 17.62 -6.72
C LEU A 43 18.07 16.40 -6.34
N SER A 44 17.46 15.34 -5.79
CA SER A 44 18.18 14.15 -5.35
C SER A 44 18.34 13.07 -6.44
N GLN A 45 17.89 13.31 -7.65
CA GLN A 45 17.85 12.33 -8.75
C GLN A 45 17.09 11.03 -8.39
N ARG A 46 16.29 11.03 -7.31
CA ARG A 46 15.38 9.94 -6.93
C ARG A 46 13.99 10.10 -7.53
N TRP A 47 13.89 11.01 -8.45
CA TRP A 47 12.69 11.34 -9.17
C TRP A 47 12.36 10.23 -10.17
N PRO A 48 11.12 9.77 -10.26
CA PRO A 48 10.73 8.95 -11.39
C PRO A 48 10.87 9.79 -12.64
N SER A 49 11.65 9.33 -13.61
CA SER A 49 11.76 10.04 -14.87
C SER A 49 10.51 9.80 -15.73
N PRO A 50 10.13 10.74 -16.62
CA PRO A 50 9.06 10.51 -17.59
C PRO A 50 9.28 9.23 -18.41
N GLU A 51 10.52 8.90 -18.71
CA GLU A 51 10.92 7.68 -19.45
C GLU A 51 10.57 6.42 -18.65
N GLN A 52 10.83 6.39 -17.35
CA GLN A 52 10.48 5.26 -16.48
C GLN A 52 8.96 5.05 -16.42
N VAL A 53 8.18 6.14 -16.37
CA VAL A 53 6.72 6.09 -16.43
C VAL A 53 6.26 5.58 -17.79
N HIS A 54 6.85 6.10 -18.88
CA HIS A 54 6.48 5.71 -20.25
C HIS A 54 6.79 4.24 -20.55
N ILE A 55 7.82 3.65 -19.93
CA ILE A 55 8.11 2.22 -20.02
C ILE A 55 6.94 1.37 -19.52
N LEU A 56 6.27 1.78 -18.44
CA LEU A 56 5.14 1.05 -17.86
C LEU A 56 3.79 1.44 -18.47
N PHE A 57 3.67 2.67 -18.95
CA PHE A 57 2.46 3.23 -19.54
C PHE A 57 2.78 3.81 -20.94
N PRO A 58 3.04 2.96 -21.94
CA PRO A 58 3.50 3.41 -23.25
C PRO A 58 2.44 4.21 -24.05
N SER A 59 1.17 4.14 -23.67
CA SER A 59 0.10 4.93 -24.26
C SER A 59 0.12 6.41 -23.86
N LEU A 60 0.82 6.75 -22.78
CA LEU A 60 0.93 8.14 -22.33
C LEU A 60 1.86 8.93 -23.25
N SER A 61 1.46 10.14 -23.60
CA SER A 61 2.37 11.09 -24.22
C SER A 61 3.51 11.45 -23.25
N ARG A 62 4.63 11.99 -23.80
CA ARG A 62 5.77 12.43 -22.97
C ARG A 62 5.36 13.46 -21.92
N HIS A 63 4.42 14.35 -22.26
CA HIS A 63 3.91 15.37 -21.33
C HIS A 63 3.07 14.74 -20.20
N GLU A 64 2.22 13.78 -20.51
CA GLU A 64 1.43 13.04 -19.53
C GLU A 64 2.33 12.21 -18.63
N ALA A 65 3.32 11.49 -19.17
CA ALA A 65 4.31 10.76 -18.39
C ALA A 65 5.08 11.68 -17.42
N ALA A 66 5.41 12.90 -17.84
CA ALA A 66 6.02 13.90 -16.96
C ALA A 66 5.09 14.36 -15.82
N ARG A 67 3.78 14.54 -16.09
CA ARG A 67 2.79 14.84 -15.06
C ARG A 67 2.61 13.69 -14.07
N VAL A 68 2.56 12.46 -14.58
CA VAL A 68 2.48 11.24 -13.74
C VAL A 68 3.72 11.13 -12.84
N ALA A 69 4.91 11.27 -13.40
CA ALA A 69 6.16 11.28 -12.64
C ALA A 69 6.14 12.35 -11.54
N TRP A 70 5.62 13.53 -11.85
CA TRP A 70 5.41 14.60 -10.88
C TRP A 70 4.47 14.17 -9.75
N LYS A 71 3.32 13.57 -10.07
CA LYS A 71 2.32 13.12 -9.09
C LYS A 71 2.89 12.04 -8.17
N ILE A 72 3.58 11.03 -8.70
CA ILE A 72 4.25 9.98 -7.92
C ILE A 72 5.19 10.59 -6.87
N GLY A 73 6.03 11.54 -7.27
CA GLY A 73 6.93 12.23 -6.34
C GLY A 73 6.21 13.02 -5.25
N GLY A 74 5.10 13.65 -5.58
CA GLY A 74 4.26 14.38 -4.63
C GLY A 74 3.57 13.47 -3.63
N ILE A 75 3.04 12.34 -4.08
CA ILE A 75 2.41 11.31 -3.24
C ILE A 75 3.41 10.72 -2.25
N GLU A 76 4.60 10.39 -2.71
CA GLU A 76 5.66 9.87 -1.85
C GLU A 76 5.98 10.82 -0.69
N ALA A 77 6.00 12.13 -0.95
CA ALA A 77 6.23 13.13 0.08
C ALA A 77 5.06 13.26 1.07
N ARG A 78 3.83 13.23 0.56
CA ARG A 78 2.62 13.21 1.42
C ARG A 78 2.62 11.99 2.33
N ASN A 79 2.96 10.82 1.79
CA ASN A 79 3.05 9.58 2.56
C ASN A 79 4.10 9.65 3.67
N ARG A 80 5.27 10.29 3.43
CA ARG A 80 6.27 10.49 4.49
C ARG A 80 5.77 11.41 5.61
N ILE A 81 5.04 12.48 5.27
CA ILE A 81 4.44 13.37 6.27
C ILE A 81 3.36 12.64 7.06
N LEU A 82 2.48 11.93 6.37
CA LEU A 82 1.42 11.13 6.99
C LEU A 82 2.01 10.06 7.92
N ALA A 83 3.03 9.32 7.47
CA ALA A 83 3.70 8.31 8.28
C ALA A 83 4.27 8.90 9.58
N ARG A 84 4.96 10.07 9.50
CA ARG A 84 5.50 10.76 10.68
C ARG A 84 4.41 11.27 11.62
N TYR A 85 3.30 11.73 11.07
CA TYR A 85 2.14 12.13 11.89
C TYR A 85 1.57 10.93 12.64
N LEU A 86 1.33 9.83 11.95
CA LEU A 86 0.81 8.60 12.56
C LEU A 86 1.79 7.99 13.58
N GLU A 87 3.11 8.20 13.41
CA GLU A 87 4.12 7.81 14.41
C GLU A 87 3.94 8.55 15.73
N LYS A 88 3.58 9.82 15.69
CA LYS A 88 3.50 10.69 16.86
C LYS A 88 2.18 10.51 17.62
N ASP A 89 1.06 10.44 16.90
CA ASP A 89 -0.29 10.40 17.47
C ASP A 89 -0.94 9.00 17.42
N GLY A 90 -0.18 8.00 17.05
CA GLY A 90 -0.71 6.65 16.77
C GLY A 90 -1.49 6.61 15.46
N ASP A 91 -2.32 5.57 15.28
CA ASP A 91 -3.12 5.41 14.06
C ASP A 91 -4.42 6.26 14.09
N ARG A 92 -4.45 7.33 14.87
CA ARG A 92 -5.57 8.28 14.86
C ARG A 92 -5.64 8.93 13.50
N MET A 93 -6.84 8.89 12.92
CA MET A 93 -7.11 9.57 11.66
C MET A 93 -6.91 11.06 11.80
N LEU A 94 -6.32 11.66 10.79
CA LEU A 94 -6.32 13.11 10.62
C LEU A 94 -7.77 13.53 10.34
N PRO A 95 -8.42 14.29 11.25
CA PRO A 95 -9.76 14.77 11.02
C PRO A 95 -9.87 15.47 9.66
N GLY A 96 -10.82 15.08 8.84
CA GLY A 96 -11.06 15.66 7.51
C GLY A 96 -10.16 15.14 6.38
N LEU A 97 -9.21 14.23 6.64
CA LEU A 97 -8.42 13.60 5.57
C LEU A 97 -9.06 12.35 4.99
N MET A 98 -9.81 11.63 5.80
CA MET A 98 -10.53 10.48 5.31
C MET A 98 -12.02 10.75 5.39
N PRO A 99 -12.68 10.88 4.27
CA PRO A 99 -14.13 10.87 4.24
C PRO A 99 -14.62 9.46 4.61
N ARG A 100 -15.89 9.36 4.85
CA ARG A 100 -16.63 8.16 5.25
C ARG A 100 -16.09 6.87 4.60
N PRO A 101 -16.19 5.72 5.31
CA PRO A 101 -15.79 4.43 4.76
C PRO A 101 -16.40 4.21 3.39
N ALA A 102 -15.62 3.64 2.48
CA ALA A 102 -16.17 3.22 1.20
C ALA A 102 -17.41 2.33 1.47
N PRO A 103 -18.57 2.59 0.84
CA PRO A 103 -19.78 1.78 1.07
C PRO A 103 -19.56 0.28 0.84
N ALA A 104 -18.56 -0.08 0.00
CA ALA A 104 -18.16 -1.46 -0.23
C ALA A 104 -17.65 -2.14 1.06
N LEU A 105 -16.95 -1.43 1.96
CA LEU A 105 -16.44 -2.02 3.20
C LEU A 105 -17.55 -2.50 4.14
N SER A 106 -18.68 -1.82 4.17
CA SER A 106 -19.82 -2.21 5.01
C SER A 106 -20.55 -3.47 4.53
N ARG A 107 -20.26 -3.91 3.31
CA ARG A 107 -20.83 -5.12 2.70
C ARG A 107 -19.94 -6.35 2.86
N LEU A 108 -18.71 -6.16 3.35
CA LEU A 108 -17.79 -7.26 3.54
C LEU A 108 -18.15 -8.06 4.80
N HIS A 109 -18.18 -9.38 4.67
CA HIS A 109 -18.53 -10.29 5.76
C HIS A 109 -17.36 -11.22 6.09
N PRO A 110 -16.92 -11.26 7.36
CA PRO A 110 -15.90 -12.22 7.80
C PRO A 110 -16.39 -13.68 7.67
N PRO A 111 -15.45 -14.66 7.50
CA PRO A 111 -14.01 -14.45 7.45
C PRO A 111 -13.54 -13.90 6.12
N LEU A 112 -12.59 -12.96 6.13
CA LEU A 112 -12.00 -12.43 4.90
C LEU A 112 -10.55 -11.98 5.08
N ILE A 113 -9.84 -11.86 3.97
CA ILE A 113 -8.48 -11.30 3.92
C ILE A 113 -8.52 -9.99 3.16
N LEU A 114 -8.10 -8.90 3.80
CA LEU A 114 -7.89 -7.61 3.17
C LEU A 114 -6.46 -7.55 2.62
N GLY A 115 -6.34 -7.69 1.30
CA GLY A 115 -5.06 -7.63 0.61
C GLY A 115 -4.79 -6.21 0.13
N PHE A 116 -3.76 -5.54 0.63
CA PHE A 116 -3.46 -4.18 0.23
C PHE A 116 -2.11 -4.04 -0.48
N PHE A 117 -1.97 -2.96 -1.26
CA PHE A 117 -0.76 -2.61 -1.98
C PHE A 117 -0.18 -1.28 -1.47
N HIS A 118 1.14 -1.13 -1.55
CA HIS A 118 1.84 0.10 -1.18
C HIS A 118 1.76 1.15 -2.31
N VAL A 119 0.55 1.48 -2.73
CA VAL A 119 0.23 2.51 -3.73
C VAL A 119 -0.63 3.60 -3.10
N GLY A 120 -0.65 4.79 -3.69
CA GLY A 120 -1.44 5.90 -3.18
C GLY A 120 -1.06 6.31 -1.75
N ALA A 121 -1.96 6.10 -0.80
CA ALA A 121 -1.82 6.47 0.62
C ALA A 121 -1.81 5.24 1.57
N PRO A 122 -0.87 4.29 1.46
CA PRO A 122 -0.93 3.01 2.16
C PRO A 122 -0.92 3.16 3.70
N HIS A 123 -0.34 4.23 4.23
CA HIS A 123 -0.35 4.49 5.68
C HIS A 123 -1.73 4.82 6.24
N ALA A 124 -2.66 5.27 5.39
CA ALA A 124 -4.03 5.56 5.80
C ALA A 124 -4.88 4.27 5.96
N LEU A 125 -4.46 3.16 5.38
CA LEU A 125 -5.23 1.90 5.43
C LEU A 125 -5.40 1.36 6.84
N GLY A 126 -4.48 1.66 7.77
CA GLY A 126 -4.65 1.28 9.17
C GLY A 126 -5.94 1.81 9.79
N ALA A 127 -6.34 3.03 9.40
CA ALA A 127 -7.57 3.65 9.89
C ALA A 127 -8.85 3.02 9.27
N VAL A 128 -8.73 2.40 8.11
CA VAL A 128 -9.85 1.66 7.47
C VAL A 128 -10.33 0.54 8.35
N PHE A 129 -9.42 -0.08 9.09
CA PHE A 129 -9.74 -1.21 9.98
C PHE A 129 -10.61 -0.81 11.17
N GLU A 130 -10.60 0.48 11.57
CA GLU A 130 -11.51 1.01 12.61
C GLU A 130 -12.99 0.99 12.16
N TRP A 131 -13.23 0.96 10.88
CA TRP A 131 -14.60 0.99 10.33
C TRP A 131 -15.23 -0.39 10.22
N LEU A 132 -14.43 -1.44 10.39
CA LEU A 132 -14.95 -2.79 10.35
C LEU A 132 -15.58 -3.16 11.70
N PRO A 133 -16.78 -3.79 11.70
CA PRO A 133 -17.50 -4.15 12.91
C PRO A 133 -16.87 -5.33 13.66
N VAL A 134 -15.71 -5.80 13.20
CA VAL A 134 -15.02 -6.99 13.72
C VAL A 134 -13.55 -6.70 13.96
N PRO A 135 -12.90 -7.42 14.90
CA PRO A 135 -11.47 -7.31 15.13
C PRO A 135 -10.67 -7.66 13.88
N VAL A 136 -9.65 -6.85 13.59
CA VAL A 136 -8.72 -7.06 12.48
C VAL A 136 -7.37 -7.50 13.00
N LEU A 137 -6.81 -8.55 12.40
CA LEU A 137 -5.44 -8.97 12.60
C LEU A 137 -4.57 -8.48 11.43
N ALA A 138 -3.79 -7.44 11.63
CA ALA A 138 -2.88 -6.92 10.61
C ALA A 138 -1.52 -7.61 10.68
N LEU A 139 -1.07 -8.12 9.53
CA LEU A 139 0.27 -8.65 9.32
C LEU A 139 1.17 -7.51 8.84
N ARG A 140 2.15 -7.11 9.67
CA ARG A 140 2.97 -5.93 9.43
C ARG A 140 4.45 -6.21 9.64
N LEU A 141 5.27 -5.43 8.97
CA LEU A 141 6.69 -5.31 9.29
C LEU A 141 6.90 -4.12 10.22
N GLY A 142 7.69 -4.33 11.28
CA GLY A 142 8.05 -3.30 12.25
C GLY A 142 7.18 -3.23 13.50
N LEU A 143 7.78 -2.72 14.58
CA LEU A 143 7.28 -2.76 15.96
C LEU A 143 6.33 -1.62 16.32
N ARG A 144 5.48 -1.13 15.44
CA ARG A 144 4.53 -0.07 15.81
C ARG A 144 3.34 -0.64 16.58
N ARG A 145 3.03 -0.03 17.71
CA ARG A 145 1.81 -0.35 18.47
C ARG A 145 0.60 0.24 17.73
N PRO A 146 -0.47 -0.53 17.51
CA PRO A 146 -1.71 0.02 17.01
C PRO A 146 -2.33 0.97 18.03
N ALA A 147 -2.89 2.07 17.58
CA ALA A 147 -3.64 2.99 18.44
C ALA A 147 -5.09 2.52 18.65
N VAL A 148 -5.54 1.57 17.84
CA VAL A 148 -6.94 1.11 17.81
C VAL A 148 -7.07 -0.19 18.58
N PRO A 149 -7.97 -0.26 19.58
CA PRO A 149 -8.18 -1.47 20.39
C PRO A 149 -8.64 -2.69 19.57
N THR A 150 -9.31 -2.46 18.44
CA THR A 150 -9.82 -3.49 17.54
C THR A 150 -8.79 -4.04 16.58
N LEU A 151 -7.61 -3.43 16.50
CA LEU A 151 -6.53 -3.83 15.61
C LEU A 151 -5.43 -4.56 16.38
N THR A 152 -5.27 -5.85 16.12
CA THR A 152 -4.12 -6.64 16.58
C THR A 152 -3.06 -6.67 15.50
N VAL A 153 -1.81 -6.33 15.81
CA VAL A 153 -0.70 -6.36 14.86
C VAL A 153 0.23 -7.52 15.19
N LEU A 154 0.49 -8.38 14.19
CA LEU A 154 1.54 -9.38 14.24
C LEU A 154 2.69 -8.98 13.32
N THR A 155 3.90 -9.03 13.87
CA THR A 155 5.13 -8.73 13.12
C THR A 155 5.60 -9.97 12.35
N ILE A 156 5.86 -9.81 11.05
CA ILE A 156 6.30 -10.92 10.16
C ILE A 156 7.84 -11.05 10.14
N GLU A 157 8.56 -10.35 10.98
CA GLU A 157 10.02 -10.38 11.04
C GLU A 157 10.52 -11.64 11.77
N GLY A 158 11.72 -12.08 11.38
CA GLY A 158 12.44 -13.11 12.09
C GLY A 158 12.59 -14.44 11.35
N SER A 159 12.80 -15.52 12.12
CA SER A 159 13.08 -16.86 11.61
C SER A 159 11.87 -17.47 10.88
N THR A 160 12.12 -18.55 10.14
CA THR A 160 11.05 -19.35 9.51
C THR A 160 10.04 -19.85 10.55
N GLN A 161 10.47 -20.18 11.74
CA GLN A 161 9.61 -20.60 12.85
C GLN A 161 8.67 -19.48 13.31
N GLN A 162 9.18 -18.25 13.44
CA GLN A 162 8.36 -17.09 13.81
C GLN A 162 7.33 -16.77 12.74
N ARG A 163 7.72 -16.84 11.46
CA ARG A 163 6.77 -16.68 10.35
C ARG A 163 5.68 -17.74 10.31
N ALA A 164 6.04 -19.01 10.59
CA ALA A 164 5.07 -20.09 10.70
C ALA A 164 4.07 -19.86 11.85
N LEU A 165 4.55 -19.36 13.00
CA LEU A 165 3.68 -19.01 14.13
C LEU A 165 2.72 -17.87 13.77
N VAL A 166 3.20 -16.83 13.10
CA VAL A 166 2.35 -15.72 12.62
C VAL A 166 1.29 -16.23 11.66
N PHE A 167 1.68 -17.08 10.70
CA PHE A 167 0.76 -17.71 9.76
C PHE A 167 -0.32 -18.55 10.49
N SER A 168 0.09 -19.39 11.44
CA SER A 168 -0.83 -20.19 12.24
C SER A 168 -1.83 -19.34 13.03
N ARG A 169 -1.38 -18.23 13.63
CA ARG A 169 -2.27 -17.28 14.34
C ARG A 169 -3.25 -16.59 13.40
N ALA A 170 -2.80 -16.20 12.20
CA ALA A 170 -3.67 -15.61 11.19
C ALA A 170 -4.74 -16.63 10.72
N MET A 171 -4.35 -17.87 10.50
CA MET A 171 -5.29 -18.95 10.17
C MET A 171 -6.32 -19.19 11.27
N ALA A 172 -5.90 -19.26 12.54
CA ALA A 172 -6.81 -19.40 13.68
C ALA A 172 -7.80 -18.22 13.78
N HIS A 173 -7.32 -16.99 13.47
CA HIS A 173 -8.17 -15.80 13.46
C HIS A 173 -9.23 -15.86 12.35
N LEU A 174 -8.87 -16.30 11.13
CA LEU A 174 -9.84 -16.51 10.03
C LEU A 174 -10.85 -17.61 10.37
N GLN A 175 -10.40 -18.73 10.99
CA GLN A 175 -11.30 -19.80 11.43
C GLN A 175 -12.29 -19.36 12.51
N ALA A 176 -11.92 -18.35 13.30
CA ALA A 176 -12.82 -17.68 14.26
C ALA A 176 -13.67 -16.57 13.63
N CYS A 177 -13.88 -16.60 12.32
CA CYS A 177 -14.62 -15.57 11.56
C CYS A 177 -14.04 -14.15 11.73
N GLY A 178 -12.74 -14.01 11.83
CA GLY A 178 -12.04 -12.73 11.89
C GLY A 178 -11.61 -12.20 10.52
N VAL A 179 -11.02 -11.01 10.53
CA VAL A 179 -10.45 -10.34 9.35
C VAL A 179 -8.93 -10.31 9.46
N VAL A 180 -8.22 -10.75 8.43
CA VAL A 180 -6.76 -10.60 8.33
C VAL A 180 -6.41 -9.55 7.30
N ALA A 181 -5.58 -8.56 7.65
CA ALA A 181 -5.07 -7.57 6.72
C ALA A 181 -3.59 -7.81 6.42
N SER A 182 -3.21 -7.85 5.15
CA SER A 182 -1.83 -8.13 4.72
C SER A 182 -1.45 -7.35 3.46
N ALA A 183 -0.22 -6.85 3.42
CA ALA A 183 0.35 -6.31 2.19
C ALA A 183 0.62 -7.45 1.20
N LEU A 184 0.19 -7.27 -0.05
CA LEU A 184 0.40 -8.25 -1.12
C LEU A 184 1.74 -8.06 -1.83
N ASP A 185 2.19 -6.81 -1.97
CA ASP A 185 3.39 -6.42 -2.72
C ASP A 185 4.65 -6.30 -1.85
N PHE A 186 4.60 -6.75 -0.60
CA PHE A 186 5.74 -6.79 0.29
C PHE A 186 6.21 -8.24 0.52
N VAL A 187 7.29 -8.61 -0.18
CA VAL A 187 7.83 -9.97 -0.15
C VAL A 187 8.91 -10.09 0.93
N SER A 188 8.62 -10.83 1.99
CA SER A 188 9.57 -11.19 3.06
C SER A 188 9.83 -12.70 3.18
N GLY A 189 9.30 -13.50 2.23
CA GLY A 189 9.37 -14.96 2.22
C GLY A 189 9.01 -15.51 0.83
N PRO A 190 8.36 -16.69 0.75
CA PRO A 190 7.92 -17.23 -0.53
C PRO A 190 7.03 -16.25 -1.29
N SER A 191 7.26 -16.15 -2.60
CA SER A 191 6.55 -15.23 -3.50
C SER A 191 5.89 -15.97 -4.66
N LEU A 192 4.97 -15.28 -5.31
CA LEU A 192 4.36 -15.64 -6.59
C LEU A 192 4.69 -14.56 -7.60
N THR A 193 5.20 -14.96 -8.74
CA THR A 193 5.46 -14.05 -9.86
C THR A 193 4.26 -14.08 -10.80
N VAL A 194 3.70 -12.92 -11.09
CA VAL A 194 2.53 -12.73 -11.96
C VAL A 194 2.78 -11.64 -13.01
N PRO A 195 2.12 -11.70 -14.19
CA PRO A 195 2.15 -10.62 -15.17
C PRO A 195 1.57 -9.33 -14.57
N PHE A 196 2.18 -8.18 -14.90
CA PHE A 196 1.74 -6.87 -14.43
C PHE A 196 2.33 -5.75 -15.28
N LEU A 197 1.52 -4.89 -15.90
CA LEU A 197 1.94 -3.76 -16.75
C LEU A 197 3.00 -4.16 -17.79
N GLY A 198 2.79 -5.30 -18.47
CA GLY A 198 3.73 -5.85 -19.44
C GLY A 198 5.04 -6.38 -18.86
N ARG A 199 5.14 -6.53 -17.56
CA ARG A 199 6.30 -7.01 -16.80
C ARG A 199 5.91 -8.10 -15.82
N SER A 200 6.81 -8.44 -14.90
CA SER A 200 6.57 -9.38 -13.81
C SER A 200 6.52 -8.65 -12.47
N LEU A 201 5.51 -8.97 -11.65
CA LEU A 201 5.35 -8.49 -10.28
C LEU A 201 5.48 -9.68 -9.33
N GLU A 202 6.31 -9.52 -8.31
CA GLU A 202 6.37 -10.46 -7.19
C GLU A 202 5.38 -10.05 -6.10
N LEU A 203 4.52 -11.00 -5.71
CA LEU A 203 3.56 -10.87 -4.62
C LEU A 203 3.86 -11.88 -3.52
N ALA A 204 3.62 -11.50 -2.27
CA ALA A 204 3.77 -12.38 -1.13
C ALA A 204 2.79 -13.56 -1.22
N ARG A 205 3.29 -14.81 -1.17
CA ARG A 205 2.46 -16.02 -1.30
C ARG A 205 1.51 -16.22 -0.11
N GLY A 206 1.91 -15.78 1.10
CA GLY A 206 1.19 -16.05 2.34
C GLY A 206 -0.31 -15.69 2.32
N PRO A 207 -0.73 -14.49 1.91
CA PRO A 207 -2.14 -14.11 1.84
C PRO A 207 -2.98 -15.02 0.94
N PHE A 208 -2.46 -15.43 -0.22
CA PHE A 208 -3.14 -16.31 -1.16
C PHE A 208 -3.24 -17.75 -0.62
N ALA A 209 -2.19 -18.23 0.04
CA ALA A 209 -2.22 -19.52 0.73
C ALA A 209 -3.25 -19.52 1.87
N MET A 210 -3.36 -18.44 2.66
CA MET A 210 -4.39 -18.28 3.69
C MET A 210 -5.80 -18.31 3.08
N ALA A 211 -6.04 -17.57 1.99
CA ALA A 211 -7.32 -17.55 1.30
C ALA A 211 -7.77 -18.95 0.89
N ARG A 212 -6.88 -19.70 0.25
CA ARG A 212 -7.13 -21.08 -0.16
C ARG A 212 -7.37 -22.03 1.03
N LEU A 213 -6.53 -21.97 2.04
CA LEU A 213 -6.58 -22.90 3.18
C LEU A 213 -7.77 -22.61 4.12
N ALA A 214 -8.15 -21.36 4.29
CA ALA A 214 -9.29 -20.97 5.12
C ALA A 214 -10.61 -20.99 4.36
N GLY A 215 -10.59 -21.06 3.01
CA GLY A 215 -11.79 -20.85 2.20
C GLY A 215 -12.34 -19.40 2.34
N ALA A 216 -11.51 -18.47 2.79
CA ALA A 216 -11.89 -17.08 3.00
C ALA A 216 -11.62 -16.25 1.74
N PRO A 217 -12.53 -15.36 1.31
CA PRO A 217 -12.26 -14.47 0.19
C PRO A 217 -11.11 -13.52 0.50
N LEU A 218 -10.33 -13.19 -0.54
CA LEU A 218 -9.33 -12.14 -0.52
C LEU A 218 -9.91 -10.93 -1.23
N VAL A 219 -9.93 -9.79 -0.57
CA VAL A 219 -10.44 -8.52 -1.11
C VAL A 219 -9.26 -7.57 -1.29
N PRO A 220 -8.87 -7.23 -2.53
CA PRO A 220 -7.83 -6.25 -2.78
C PRO A 220 -8.32 -4.84 -2.45
N LEU A 221 -7.47 -4.04 -1.85
CA LEU A 221 -7.77 -2.64 -1.54
C LEU A 221 -6.56 -1.72 -1.68
N ALA A 222 -6.82 -0.47 -1.97
CA ALA A 222 -5.84 0.60 -2.03
C ALA A 222 -6.44 1.90 -1.49
N ALA A 223 -5.58 2.80 -1.04
CA ALA A 223 -5.97 4.15 -0.66
C ALA A 223 -5.41 5.14 -1.67
N ARG A 224 -6.27 6.04 -2.18
CA ARG A 224 -5.94 7.04 -3.20
C ARG A 224 -5.96 8.44 -2.62
N TRP A 225 -5.05 9.29 -3.08
CA TRP A 225 -5.10 10.73 -2.82
C TRP A 225 -6.00 11.44 -3.84
N HIS A 226 -7.14 11.96 -3.40
CA HIS A 226 -8.05 12.74 -4.24
C HIS A 226 -8.33 14.10 -3.61
N GLY A 227 -7.99 15.21 -4.30
CA GLY A 227 -8.29 16.56 -3.82
C GLY A 227 -7.76 16.92 -2.41
N GLY A 228 -6.73 16.23 -1.92
CA GLY A 228 -6.19 16.42 -0.56
C GLY A 228 -6.83 15.56 0.52
N ILE A 229 -7.78 14.69 0.17
CA ILE A 229 -8.37 13.66 1.01
C ILE A 229 -7.91 12.28 0.57
N VAL A 230 -8.08 11.28 1.45
CA VAL A 230 -7.80 9.88 1.13
C VAL A 230 -9.12 9.15 0.91
N GLU A 231 -9.25 8.54 -0.26
CA GLU A 231 -10.36 7.64 -0.59
C GLU A 231 -9.86 6.20 -0.61
N VAL A 232 -10.70 5.27 -0.17
CA VAL A 232 -10.39 3.84 -0.20
C VAL A 232 -11.13 3.19 -1.35
N GLU A 233 -10.39 2.55 -2.23
CA GLU A 233 -10.93 1.69 -3.27
C GLU A 233 -10.85 0.24 -2.83
N VAL A 234 -11.94 -0.47 -3.00
CA VAL A 234 -12.14 -1.87 -2.61
C VAL A 234 -12.48 -2.65 -3.87
N GLY A 235 -11.72 -3.71 -4.12
CA GLY A 235 -11.99 -4.62 -5.23
C GLY A 235 -13.07 -5.66 -4.89
N ASP A 236 -13.37 -6.50 -5.86
CA ASP A 236 -14.26 -7.63 -5.69
C ASP A 236 -13.63 -8.72 -4.84
N GLU A 237 -14.45 -9.56 -4.24
CA GLU A 237 -14.02 -10.74 -3.51
C GLU A 237 -13.39 -11.77 -4.46
N LEU A 238 -12.14 -12.12 -4.20
CA LEU A 238 -11.41 -13.16 -4.91
C LEU A 238 -11.51 -14.46 -4.12
N VAL A 239 -12.22 -15.43 -4.66
CA VAL A 239 -12.48 -16.73 -4.00
C VAL A 239 -11.59 -17.81 -4.60
N ALA A 240 -10.98 -18.62 -3.74
CA ALA A 240 -10.19 -19.77 -4.14
C ALA A 240 -11.09 -20.80 -4.84
N ASP A 241 -10.67 -21.25 -6.03
CA ASP A 241 -11.31 -22.40 -6.65
C ASP A 241 -10.87 -23.69 -5.91
N GLY A 242 -11.82 -24.55 -5.62
CA GLY A 242 -11.59 -25.80 -4.89
C GLY A 242 -11.07 -26.96 -5.76
N PHE A 243 -10.88 -26.75 -7.07
CA PHE A 243 -10.59 -27.81 -8.03
C PHE A 243 -9.16 -27.82 -8.54
N SER A 244 -8.48 -26.67 -8.50
CA SER A 244 -7.10 -26.51 -8.97
C SER A 244 -6.07 -27.01 -7.94
N SER A 245 -4.87 -27.34 -8.43
CA SER A 245 -3.75 -27.59 -7.51
C SER A 245 -3.48 -26.34 -6.63
N PRO A 246 -2.91 -26.51 -5.42
CA PRO A 246 -2.60 -25.37 -4.54
C PRO A 246 -1.85 -24.25 -5.22
N GLU A 247 -0.86 -24.57 -6.04
CA GLU A 247 -0.01 -23.62 -6.75
C GLU A 247 -0.78 -22.86 -7.83
N ILE A 248 -1.65 -23.54 -8.57
CA ILE A 248 -2.49 -22.94 -9.61
C ILE A 248 -3.52 -22.02 -8.96
N CYS A 249 -4.22 -22.48 -7.93
CA CYS A 249 -5.20 -21.70 -7.21
C CYS A 249 -4.60 -20.40 -6.64
N GLU A 250 -3.48 -20.50 -5.92
CA GLU A 250 -2.80 -19.34 -5.34
C GLU A 250 -2.30 -18.37 -6.42
N ARG A 251 -1.80 -18.88 -7.55
CA ARG A 251 -1.38 -18.07 -8.70
C ARG A 251 -2.56 -17.36 -9.37
N ASN A 252 -3.70 -18.02 -9.51
CA ASN A 252 -4.91 -17.42 -10.07
C ASN A 252 -5.40 -16.26 -9.21
N LEU A 253 -5.45 -16.44 -7.88
CA LEU A 253 -5.79 -15.37 -6.94
C LEU A 253 -4.80 -14.21 -7.03
N ALA A 254 -3.51 -14.49 -7.10
CA ALA A 254 -2.46 -13.48 -7.22
C ALA A 254 -2.56 -12.72 -8.55
N THR A 255 -2.85 -13.41 -9.65
CA THR A 255 -3.05 -12.79 -10.97
C THR A 255 -4.29 -11.91 -10.97
N ALA A 256 -5.40 -12.35 -10.36
CA ALA A 256 -6.60 -11.54 -10.24
C ALA A 256 -6.37 -10.28 -9.38
N ALA A 257 -5.66 -10.40 -8.26
CA ALA A 257 -5.30 -9.25 -7.42
C ALA A 257 -4.37 -8.26 -8.16
N ALA A 258 -3.40 -8.76 -8.92
CA ALA A 258 -2.53 -7.94 -9.77
C ALA A 258 -3.33 -7.24 -10.89
N GLY A 259 -4.26 -7.93 -11.54
CA GLY A 259 -5.14 -7.36 -12.54
C GLY A 259 -6.03 -6.23 -12.00
N TRP A 260 -6.54 -6.40 -10.76
CA TRP A 260 -7.26 -5.32 -10.09
C TRP A 260 -6.34 -4.10 -9.84
N LEU A 261 -5.12 -4.31 -9.35
CA LEU A 261 -4.15 -3.23 -9.14
C LEU A 261 -3.77 -2.57 -10.48
N GLU A 262 -3.63 -3.34 -11.54
CA GLU A 262 -3.33 -2.81 -12.88
C GLU A 262 -4.45 -1.87 -13.36
N ASN A 263 -5.71 -2.27 -13.23
CA ASN A 263 -6.86 -1.42 -13.56
C ASN A 263 -6.91 -0.16 -12.69
N TYR A 264 -6.63 -0.29 -11.39
CA TYR A 264 -6.51 0.84 -10.47
C TYR A 264 -5.46 1.85 -10.95
N LEU A 265 -4.28 1.40 -11.35
CA LEU A 265 -3.19 2.24 -11.82
C LEU A 265 -3.43 2.79 -13.25
N TRP A 266 -4.16 2.05 -14.11
CA TRP A 266 -4.57 2.59 -15.40
C TRP A 266 -5.56 3.76 -15.24
N SER A 267 -6.42 3.74 -14.23
CA SER A 267 -7.33 4.87 -13.94
C SER A 267 -6.57 6.10 -13.46
N ASP A 268 -5.47 5.92 -12.73
CA ASP A 268 -4.59 7.00 -12.25
C ASP A 268 -3.16 6.50 -12.03
N PRO A 269 -2.31 6.52 -13.06
CA PRO A 269 -0.92 6.07 -12.95
C PRO A 269 -0.08 6.82 -11.90
N GLY A 270 -0.51 8.02 -11.53
CA GLY A 270 0.14 8.83 -10.52
C GLY A 270 0.06 8.28 -9.10
N GLU A 271 -0.88 7.35 -8.84
CA GLU A 271 -0.99 6.66 -7.55
C GLU A 271 0.05 5.54 -7.36
N MET A 272 0.85 5.22 -8.38
CA MET A 272 1.92 4.24 -8.26
C MET A 272 2.92 4.66 -7.18
N GLY A 273 3.21 3.77 -6.23
CA GLY A 273 4.26 3.99 -5.24
C GLY A 273 5.65 3.98 -5.89
N LEU A 274 6.55 4.86 -5.43
CA LEU A 274 7.92 4.94 -5.96
C LEU A 274 8.67 3.61 -5.83
N GLY A 275 8.45 2.87 -4.75
CA GLY A 275 9.04 1.54 -4.55
C GLY A 275 8.57 0.51 -5.57
N LEU A 276 7.29 0.52 -5.94
CA LEU A 276 6.73 -0.35 -6.97
C LEU A 276 7.29 0.00 -8.34
N LEU A 277 7.30 1.29 -8.70
CA LEU A 277 7.88 1.78 -9.96
C LEU A 277 9.34 1.32 -10.12
N HIS A 278 10.16 1.51 -9.09
CA HIS A 278 11.57 1.10 -9.15
C HIS A 278 11.73 -0.41 -9.33
N ARG A 279 10.94 -1.22 -8.63
CA ARG A 279 11.00 -2.69 -8.79
C ARG A 279 10.66 -3.11 -10.23
N LEU A 280 9.61 -2.54 -10.80
CA LEU A 280 9.17 -2.88 -12.15
C LEU A 280 10.13 -2.43 -13.24
N VAL A 281 10.79 -1.29 -13.08
CA VAL A 281 11.74 -0.77 -14.06
C VAL A 281 13.11 -1.43 -13.94
N LEU A 282 13.62 -1.64 -12.72
CA LEU A 282 14.98 -2.19 -12.52
C LEU A 282 15.06 -3.71 -12.64
N SER A 283 13.94 -4.44 -12.48
CA SER A 283 13.93 -5.90 -12.67
C SER A 283 14.03 -6.34 -14.14
N SER A 284 13.99 -5.42 -15.09
CA SER A 284 14.10 -5.70 -16.52
C SER A 284 15.54 -5.82 -17.04
N ASP A 285 16.55 -5.53 -16.24
CA ASP A 285 17.96 -5.56 -16.65
C ASP A 285 18.66 -6.86 -16.20
N LYS A 286 17.90 -7.87 -15.78
CA LYS A 286 18.39 -9.21 -15.46
C LYS A 286 17.74 -10.26 -16.34
#